data_ec61e90384a16e2a728a184c28fa3a15
#
_entry.id   ec61e90384a16e2a728a184c28fa3a15
#
_cell.length_a   1.000
_cell.length_b   1.000
_cell.length_c   1.000
_cell.angle_alpha   90.00
_cell.angle_beta   90.00
_cell.angle_gamma   90.00
#
_symmetry.space_group_name_H-M   'P 1'
#
loop_
_entity.id
_entity.type
_entity.pdbx_description
1 polymer ?
#
loop_
_entity_poly.entity_id
_entity_poly.type
_entity_poly.pdbx_seq_one_letter_code
_entity_poly.pdbx_strand_id
1 'polypeptide(L)'
;SASLVGSEMCIRDSFYIKNDRGETLHALYVAAAEPTRKTAVIVHGYTDNSIRMLNIGYLYNRQLKYNILLPDLHGHGASEGAEIQMGWLDRLDVLQWTATADELFGRNNETVTAGDSTRMRSSGTEMVVHGISMGAATTMMVSGEVEHGIHQQPFIKCFVEDCGYTSVWDEFRGELKAQYGLPAFPLLHVASRLCKQEYGWDFREASTLEQVKKCTLPMLFIHGDADSYVPTWMVYPLYEAKPEPKELWIVPGSAHAMSYKDYPQEYTEHVKKFVGKYIR
;
A
#
# COMPACT_ATOMS: atom_id res chain seq x y z
N SER A 1 2.81 14.59 -22.19
CA SER A 1 1.41 14.28 -21.76
C SER A 1 1.20 14.19 -20.26
N ALA A 2 2.23 14.42 -19.44
CA ALA A 2 2.09 14.53 -17.98
C ALA A 2 1.43 15.84 -17.53
N SER A 3 1.30 16.84 -18.42
CA SER A 3 0.77 18.16 -18.08
C SER A 3 -0.75 18.24 -18.00
N LEU A 4 -1.49 17.29 -18.58
CA LEU A 4 -2.95 17.30 -18.56
C LEU A 4 -3.56 16.66 -17.30
N VAL A 5 -2.84 15.76 -16.64
CA VAL A 5 -3.30 15.16 -15.39
C VAL A 5 -3.20 16.16 -14.23
N GLY A 6 -2.23 17.05 -14.26
CA GLY A 6 -1.99 18.03 -13.20
C GLY A 6 -2.94 19.23 -13.16
N SER A 7 -3.66 19.51 -14.25
CA SER A 7 -4.55 20.68 -14.31
C SER A 7 -5.98 20.42 -13.84
N GLU A 8 -6.41 19.16 -13.76
CA GLU A 8 -7.78 18.81 -13.35
C GLU A 8 -7.86 18.20 -11.93
N MET A 9 -6.76 17.72 -11.38
CA MET A 9 -6.70 17.28 -10.00
C MET A 9 -6.18 18.44 -9.13
N CYS A 10 -7.08 19.21 -8.56
CA CYS A 10 -6.70 20.10 -7.47
C CYS A 10 -6.20 19.22 -6.33
N ILE A 11 -4.88 19.04 -6.24
CA ILE A 11 -4.22 18.50 -5.05
C ILE A 11 -4.50 19.54 -3.97
N ARG A 12 -5.49 19.27 -3.13
CA ARG A 12 -5.98 20.32 -2.28
C ARG A 12 -5.19 20.42 -1.00
N ASP A 13 -4.62 19.33 -0.47
CA ASP A 13 -3.94 19.56 0.81
C ASP A 13 -2.92 18.47 1.15
N SER A 14 -1.82 18.91 1.71
CA SER A 14 -0.85 18.11 2.46
C SER A 14 -1.37 17.89 3.88
N PHE A 15 -1.21 16.69 4.39
CA PHE A 15 -1.51 16.33 5.76
C PHE A 15 -0.26 15.80 6.45
N TYR A 16 -0.08 16.16 7.71
CA TYR A 16 1.07 15.76 8.51
C TYR A 16 0.61 15.07 9.78
N ILE A 17 1.24 13.95 10.12
CA ILE A 17 1.05 13.26 11.39
C ILE A 17 2.40 13.05 12.07
N LYS A 18 2.39 12.82 13.38
CA LYS A 18 3.53 12.24 14.09
C LYS A 18 3.28 10.77 14.31
N ASN A 19 4.24 9.93 13.88
CA ASN A 19 4.18 8.51 14.16
C ASN A 19 4.61 8.20 15.61
N ASP A 20 4.48 6.94 16.02
CA ASP A 20 4.82 6.49 17.37
C ASP A 20 6.31 6.65 17.71
N ARG A 21 7.15 6.84 16.71
CA ARG A 21 8.59 7.13 16.87
C ARG A 21 8.89 8.64 16.99
N GLY A 22 7.84 9.49 16.92
CA GLY A 22 7.95 10.94 17.01
C GLY A 22 8.36 11.64 15.72
N GLU A 23 8.42 10.91 14.61
CA GLU A 23 8.77 11.42 13.28
C GLU A 23 7.56 12.07 12.61
N THR A 24 7.79 13.16 11.89
CA THR A 24 6.75 13.84 11.11
C THR A 24 6.63 13.18 9.75
N LEU A 25 5.47 12.61 9.47
CA LEU A 25 5.14 11.99 8.19
C LEU A 25 4.15 12.85 7.42
N HIS A 26 4.26 12.81 6.10
CA HIS A 26 3.47 13.57 5.15
C HIS A 26 2.60 12.66 4.30
N ALA A 27 1.42 13.12 3.92
CA ALA A 27 0.60 12.52 2.87
C ALA A 27 -0.10 13.59 2.03
N LEU A 28 -0.37 13.25 0.78
CA LEU A 28 -1.33 13.97 -0.05
C LEU A 28 -2.71 13.34 0.12
N TYR A 29 -3.77 14.15 0.05
CA TYR A 29 -5.13 13.62 -0.01
C TYR A 29 -6.02 14.40 -0.98
N VAL A 30 -6.97 13.70 -1.57
CA VAL A 30 -7.98 14.28 -2.46
C VAL A 30 -9.32 13.67 -2.15
N ALA A 31 -10.29 14.50 -1.78
CA ALA A 31 -11.67 14.04 -1.64
C ALA A 31 -12.28 13.72 -3.01
N ALA A 32 -13.22 12.79 -3.04
CA ALA A 32 -14.04 12.57 -4.23
C ALA A 32 -14.88 13.82 -4.54
N ALA A 33 -15.24 13.98 -5.83
CA ALA A 33 -16.06 15.13 -6.26
C ALA A 33 -17.46 15.13 -5.60
N GLU A 34 -18.00 13.94 -5.36
CA GLU A 34 -19.25 13.73 -4.67
C GLU A 34 -19.01 13.03 -3.32
N PRO A 35 -19.79 13.31 -2.28
CA PRO A 35 -19.65 12.64 -0.99
C PRO A 35 -19.72 11.12 -1.13
N THR A 36 -18.72 10.43 -0.57
CA THR A 36 -18.66 8.96 -0.59
C THR A 36 -17.90 8.44 0.62
N ARG A 37 -18.24 7.22 1.05
CA ARG A 37 -17.49 6.46 2.07
C ARG A 37 -16.32 5.69 1.47
N LYS A 38 -16.26 5.54 0.14
CA LYS A 38 -15.24 4.78 -0.56
C LYS A 38 -13.89 5.50 -0.48
N THR A 39 -12.89 4.83 0.06
CA THR A 39 -11.58 5.42 0.31
C THR A 39 -10.47 4.47 -0.14
N ALA A 40 -9.43 5.00 -0.76
CA ALA A 40 -8.22 4.27 -1.10
C ALA A 40 -7.00 4.93 -0.44
N VAL A 41 -6.19 4.13 0.26
CA VAL A 41 -4.85 4.49 0.70
C VAL A 41 -3.86 3.85 -0.26
N ILE A 42 -3.02 4.68 -0.91
CA ILE A 42 -2.17 4.26 -2.03
C ILE A 42 -0.71 4.39 -1.63
N VAL A 43 0.00 3.26 -1.56
CA VAL A 43 1.35 3.15 -0.98
C VAL A 43 2.40 3.02 -2.08
N HIS A 44 3.35 3.96 -2.12
CA HIS A 44 4.40 4.03 -3.14
C HIS A 44 5.52 3.01 -2.94
N GLY A 45 6.32 2.81 -3.99
CA GLY A 45 7.49 1.92 -4.01
C GLY A 45 8.79 2.54 -3.51
N TYR A 46 9.87 1.78 -3.64
CA TYR A 46 11.23 2.17 -3.28
C TYR A 46 11.67 3.42 -4.04
N THR A 47 12.21 4.41 -3.32
CA THR A 47 12.67 5.71 -3.86
C THR A 47 11.61 6.51 -4.64
N ASP A 48 10.34 6.19 -4.42
CA ASP A 48 9.20 6.88 -5.00
C ASP A 48 8.57 7.86 -3.99
N ASN A 49 7.39 8.40 -4.24
CA ASN A 49 6.69 9.31 -3.36
C ASN A 49 5.20 9.41 -3.73
N SER A 50 4.44 10.12 -2.89
CA SER A 50 3.01 10.34 -3.07
C SER A 50 2.63 10.97 -4.42
N ILE A 51 3.42 11.93 -4.93
CA ILE A 51 3.13 12.62 -6.20
C ILE A 51 3.20 11.64 -7.38
N ARG A 52 4.18 10.74 -7.39
CA ARG A 52 4.36 9.78 -8.49
C ARG A 52 3.29 8.71 -8.52
N MET A 53 2.58 8.50 -7.41
CA MET A 53 1.42 7.61 -7.31
C MET A 53 0.10 8.22 -7.76
N LEU A 54 0.10 9.46 -8.25
CA LEU A 54 -1.13 10.14 -8.72
C LEU A 54 -1.77 9.46 -9.95
N ASN A 55 -1.03 8.64 -10.68
CA ASN A 55 -1.60 7.80 -11.75
C ASN A 55 -2.60 6.77 -11.18
N ILE A 56 -2.25 6.09 -10.09
CA ILE A 56 -3.15 5.20 -9.36
C ILE A 56 -4.21 6.02 -8.60
N GLY A 57 -3.82 7.18 -8.08
CA GLY A 57 -4.76 8.15 -7.52
C GLY A 57 -5.86 8.56 -8.51
N TYR A 58 -5.52 8.78 -9.77
CA TYR A 58 -6.47 9.07 -10.84
C TYR A 58 -7.46 7.93 -11.06
N LEU A 59 -6.97 6.68 -11.10
CA LEU A 59 -7.82 5.49 -11.20
C LEU A 59 -8.89 5.51 -10.08
N TYR A 60 -8.48 5.64 -8.84
CA TYR A 60 -9.43 5.62 -7.73
C TYR A 60 -10.30 6.87 -7.66
N ASN A 61 -9.71 8.06 -7.70
CA ASN A 61 -10.46 9.30 -7.48
C ASN A 61 -11.35 9.68 -8.66
N ARG A 62 -10.81 9.65 -9.89
CA ARG A 62 -11.55 10.11 -11.08
C ARG A 62 -12.40 9.02 -11.70
N GLN A 63 -11.89 7.80 -11.82
CA GLN A 63 -12.61 6.73 -12.50
C GLN A 63 -13.55 5.98 -11.55
N LEU A 64 -13.11 5.67 -10.32
CA LEU A 64 -13.91 4.92 -9.35
C LEU A 64 -14.66 5.78 -8.33
N LYS A 65 -14.40 7.10 -8.30
CA LYS A 65 -15.06 8.08 -7.39
C LYS A 65 -14.78 7.85 -5.91
N TYR A 66 -13.55 7.51 -5.57
CA TYR A 66 -13.08 7.28 -4.20
C TYR A 66 -12.40 8.55 -3.65
N ASN A 67 -12.47 8.74 -2.35
CA ASN A 67 -11.48 9.56 -1.63
C ASN A 67 -10.14 8.85 -1.69
N ILE A 68 -9.04 9.59 -1.78
CA ILE A 68 -7.70 9.02 -1.80
C ILE A 68 -6.78 9.70 -0.80
N LEU A 69 -5.89 8.91 -0.18
CA LEU A 69 -4.77 9.36 0.61
C LEU A 69 -3.51 8.64 0.14
N LEU A 70 -2.45 9.41 -0.12
CA LEU A 70 -1.19 8.92 -0.66
C LEU A 70 -0.08 9.33 0.31
N PRO A 71 0.35 8.45 1.22
CA PRO A 71 1.43 8.75 2.15
C PRO A 71 2.78 8.80 1.44
N ASP A 72 3.66 9.67 1.91
CA ASP A 72 5.10 9.53 1.76
C ASP A 72 5.60 8.63 2.89
N LEU A 73 6.19 7.49 2.56
CA LEU A 73 6.75 6.58 3.56
C LEU A 73 7.96 7.22 4.25
N HIS A 74 8.37 6.68 5.39
CA HIS A 74 9.57 7.10 6.12
C HIS A 74 10.79 7.21 5.17
N GLY A 75 11.52 8.32 5.26
CA GLY A 75 12.68 8.58 4.41
C GLY A 75 12.37 8.93 2.95
N HIS A 76 11.10 9.18 2.60
CA HIS A 76 10.65 9.52 1.24
C HIS A 76 9.86 10.81 1.21
N GLY A 77 9.84 11.48 0.06
CA GLY A 77 9.03 12.66 -0.20
C GLY A 77 9.26 13.77 0.84
N ALA A 78 8.18 14.22 1.48
CA ALA A 78 8.22 15.23 2.54
C ALA A 78 8.15 14.63 3.96
N SER A 79 8.22 13.32 4.10
CA SER A 79 8.30 12.63 5.39
C SER A 79 9.71 12.66 5.95
N GLU A 80 9.83 12.73 7.28
CA GLU A 80 11.11 12.55 7.98
C GLU A 80 11.63 11.13 7.85
N GLY A 81 12.92 10.94 8.12
CA GLY A 81 13.62 9.66 8.10
C GLY A 81 14.86 9.70 7.25
N ALA A 82 15.86 8.92 7.63
CA ALA A 82 17.16 8.87 6.96
C ALA A 82 17.39 7.56 6.19
N GLU A 83 16.66 6.50 6.54
CA GLU A 83 16.81 5.17 5.96
C GLU A 83 15.50 4.66 5.35
N ILE A 84 15.61 3.72 4.44
CA ILE A 84 14.47 3.03 3.83
C ILE A 84 14.19 1.74 4.61
N GLN A 85 12.97 1.60 5.12
CA GLN A 85 12.58 0.52 6.04
C GLN A 85 12.00 -0.72 5.33
N MET A 86 12.00 -0.72 4.01
CA MET A 86 11.57 -1.85 3.17
C MET A 86 10.17 -2.42 3.52
N GLY A 87 9.28 -1.56 3.98
CA GLY A 87 7.91 -1.93 4.32
C GLY A 87 7.72 -2.42 5.77
N TRP A 88 8.77 -2.86 6.47
CA TRP A 88 8.58 -3.51 7.76
C TRP A 88 8.10 -2.57 8.86
N LEU A 89 8.81 -1.48 9.14
CA LEU A 89 8.31 -0.47 10.07
C LEU A 89 7.29 0.45 9.38
N ASP A 90 7.39 0.65 8.08
CA ASP A 90 6.42 1.41 7.27
C ASP A 90 4.99 0.86 7.43
N ARG A 91 4.81 -0.45 7.64
CA ARG A 91 3.48 -1.03 7.86
C ARG A 91 2.74 -0.41 9.04
N LEU A 92 3.46 -0.05 10.09
CA LEU A 92 2.89 0.60 11.28
C LEU A 92 2.47 2.05 10.99
N ASP A 93 3.28 2.76 10.21
CA ASP A 93 2.98 4.10 9.75
C ASP A 93 1.76 4.11 8.81
N VAL A 94 1.67 3.12 7.91
CA VAL A 94 0.50 2.97 7.01
C VAL A 94 -0.77 2.64 7.81
N LEU A 95 -0.70 1.82 8.86
CA LEU A 95 -1.84 1.61 9.77
C LEU A 95 -2.31 2.91 10.41
N GLN A 96 -1.41 3.79 10.80
CA GLN A 96 -1.75 5.11 11.32
C GLN A 96 -2.37 5.99 10.22
N TRP A 97 -1.87 5.93 8.98
CA TRP A 97 -2.45 6.63 7.84
C TRP A 97 -3.84 6.13 7.46
N THR A 98 -4.10 4.83 7.54
CA THR A 98 -5.45 4.29 7.29
C THR A 98 -6.45 4.77 8.33
N ALA A 99 -6.08 4.81 9.61
CA ALA A 99 -6.91 5.39 10.67
C ALA A 99 -7.15 6.89 10.44
N THR A 100 -6.11 7.64 10.06
CA THR A 100 -6.22 9.07 9.72
C THR A 100 -7.15 9.30 8.53
N ALA A 101 -7.07 8.47 7.48
CA ALA A 101 -7.96 8.57 6.33
C ALA A 101 -9.42 8.28 6.70
N ASP A 102 -9.66 7.30 7.58
CA ASP A 102 -11.01 7.01 8.07
C ASP A 102 -11.60 8.19 8.85
N GLU A 103 -10.82 8.82 9.72
CA GLU A 103 -11.25 10.03 10.42
C GLU A 103 -11.49 11.21 9.48
N LEU A 104 -10.58 11.43 8.53
CA LEU A 104 -10.63 12.56 7.60
C LEU A 104 -11.85 12.50 6.69
N PHE A 105 -12.10 11.34 6.09
CA PHE A 105 -13.17 11.16 5.12
C PHE A 105 -14.48 10.68 5.74
N GLY A 106 -14.45 10.04 6.90
CA GLY A 106 -15.63 9.61 7.63
C GLY A 106 -16.48 10.78 8.15
N ARG A 107 -15.84 11.87 8.57
CA ARG A 107 -16.53 13.09 9.08
C ARG A 107 -17.35 13.82 8.02
N ASN A 108 -16.97 13.72 6.75
CA ASN A 108 -17.64 14.42 5.65
C ASN A 108 -18.98 13.80 5.23
N ASN A 109 -19.37 12.67 5.82
CA ASN A 109 -20.63 11.99 5.51
C ASN A 109 -21.74 12.21 6.54
N GLU A 110 -21.51 13.05 7.56
CA GLU A 110 -22.56 13.42 8.52
C GLU A 110 -23.37 14.61 7.96
N THR A 111 -24.54 14.32 7.43
CA THR A 111 -25.60 15.33 7.31
C THR A 111 -26.06 15.66 8.72
N VAL A 112 -25.64 16.81 9.23
CA VAL A 112 -26.14 17.34 10.51
C VAL A 112 -27.60 17.69 10.33
N THR A 113 -28.50 16.79 10.68
CA THR A 113 -29.86 17.15 11.07
C THR A 113 -29.82 17.53 12.54
N ALA A 114 -29.82 18.83 12.78
CA ALA A 114 -29.95 19.39 14.12
C ALA A 114 -31.28 18.93 14.74
N GLY A 115 -31.22 18.11 15.78
CA GLY A 115 -32.33 17.85 16.66
C GLY A 115 -32.61 16.41 17.03
N ASP A 116 -31.65 15.66 17.52
CA ASP A 116 -31.91 14.63 18.53
C ASP A 116 -30.59 14.15 19.15
N SER A 117 -30.56 14.07 20.48
CA SER A 117 -29.38 13.70 21.28
C SER A 117 -29.14 12.19 21.32
N THR A 118 -29.14 11.53 20.19
CA THR A 118 -28.73 10.15 20.05
C THR A 118 -27.32 10.13 19.47
N ARG A 119 -26.36 9.59 20.23
CA ARG A 119 -24.98 9.33 19.84
C ARG A 119 -24.93 8.72 18.44
N MET A 120 -24.75 9.53 17.42
CA MET A 120 -24.45 9.04 16.08
C MET A 120 -23.07 8.40 16.10
N ARG A 121 -23.00 7.09 15.92
CA ARG A 121 -21.79 6.42 15.47
C ARG A 121 -21.52 6.96 14.07
N SER A 122 -20.38 7.66 13.88
CA SER A 122 -19.91 7.96 12.54
C SER A 122 -19.86 6.63 11.76
N SER A 123 -20.56 6.56 10.67
CA SER A 123 -20.45 5.42 9.77
C SER A 123 -19.12 5.59 9.04
N GLY A 124 -18.02 5.05 9.56
CA GLY A 124 -16.67 5.15 9.00
C GLY A 124 -16.60 4.89 7.50
N THR A 125 -15.43 5.01 6.91
CA THR A 125 -15.21 4.75 5.48
C THR A 125 -15.23 3.25 5.17
N GLU A 126 -15.26 2.91 3.91
CA GLU A 126 -14.96 1.58 3.38
C GLU A 126 -13.69 1.69 2.54
N MET A 127 -12.62 1.04 2.99
CA MET A 127 -11.28 1.33 2.54
C MET A 127 -10.62 0.15 1.82
N VAL A 128 -9.93 0.46 0.73
CA VAL A 128 -8.92 -0.40 0.11
C VAL A 128 -7.52 0.17 0.38
N VAL A 129 -6.55 -0.69 0.66
CA VAL A 129 -5.13 -0.34 0.67
C VAL A 129 -4.49 -0.94 -0.58
N HIS A 130 -3.87 -0.09 -1.40
CA HIS A 130 -3.28 -0.48 -2.68
C HIS A 130 -1.81 -0.05 -2.71
N GLY A 131 -0.91 -0.99 -2.89
CA GLY A 131 0.53 -0.72 -2.97
C GLY A 131 1.19 -1.26 -4.22
N ILE A 132 2.29 -0.62 -4.64
CA ILE A 132 3.11 -1.02 -5.77
C ILE A 132 4.54 -1.28 -5.31
N SER A 133 5.15 -2.40 -5.72
CA SER A 133 6.55 -2.75 -5.42
C SER A 133 6.80 -2.84 -3.90
N MET A 134 7.74 -2.09 -3.35
CA MET A 134 7.92 -1.98 -1.88
C MET A 134 6.60 -1.57 -1.19
N GLY A 135 5.79 -0.72 -1.83
CA GLY A 135 4.45 -0.37 -1.34
C GLY A 135 3.48 -1.55 -1.33
N ALA A 136 3.59 -2.48 -2.28
CA ALA A 136 2.83 -3.72 -2.30
C ALA A 136 3.26 -4.65 -1.16
N ALA A 137 4.56 -4.80 -0.93
CA ALA A 137 5.07 -5.54 0.23
C ALA A 137 4.59 -4.91 1.54
N THR A 138 4.64 -3.57 1.66
CA THR A 138 4.11 -2.82 2.81
C THR A 138 2.62 -3.11 3.00
N THR A 139 1.83 -3.06 1.94
CA THR A 139 0.38 -3.35 1.95
C THR A 139 0.08 -4.76 2.44
N MET A 140 0.82 -5.76 1.95
CA MET A 140 0.71 -7.14 2.42
C MET A 140 1.15 -7.30 3.88
N MET A 141 2.19 -6.58 4.32
CA MET A 141 2.62 -6.55 5.72
C MET A 141 1.55 -5.91 6.62
N VAL A 142 0.90 -4.83 6.18
CA VAL A 142 -0.26 -4.23 6.87
C VAL A 142 -1.38 -5.24 7.04
N SER A 143 -1.64 -6.05 6.02
CA SER A 143 -2.75 -7.00 6.03
C SER A 143 -2.64 -8.05 7.15
N GLY A 144 -1.43 -8.41 7.55
CA GLY A 144 -1.19 -9.33 8.65
C GLY A 144 -1.36 -8.72 10.05
N GLU A 145 -1.40 -7.38 10.15
CA GLU A 145 -1.59 -6.68 11.42
C GLU A 145 -3.08 -6.39 11.71
N VAL A 146 -3.90 -6.26 10.66
CA VAL A 146 -5.28 -5.75 10.78
C VAL A 146 -6.20 -6.69 11.55
N GLU A 147 -6.05 -8.02 11.41
CA GLU A 147 -6.97 -8.99 11.99
C GLU A 147 -6.48 -9.61 13.30
N HIS A 148 -5.17 -9.70 13.48
CA HIS A 148 -4.56 -10.43 14.60
C HIS A 148 -3.73 -9.51 15.50
N GLY A 149 -3.59 -8.26 15.09
CA GLY A 149 -2.81 -7.26 15.80
C GLY A 149 -3.63 -6.46 16.80
N ILE A 150 -2.93 -5.57 17.50
CA ILE A 150 -3.47 -4.58 18.43
C ILE A 150 -4.40 -3.58 17.69
N HIS A 151 -4.36 -3.57 16.35
CA HIS A 151 -5.02 -2.59 15.50
C HIS A 151 -6.23 -3.21 14.78
N GLN A 152 -7.38 -3.20 15.44
CA GLN A 152 -8.64 -3.51 14.76
C GLN A 152 -9.07 -2.31 13.90
N GLN A 153 -9.06 -2.48 12.58
CA GLN A 153 -9.48 -1.45 11.63
C GLN A 153 -10.60 -1.99 10.72
N PRO A 154 -11.85 -2.04 11.21
CA PRO A 154 -12.98 -2.68 10.51
C PRO A 154 -13.40 -1.95 9.23
N PHE A 155 -12.90 -0.73 9.02
CA PHE A 155 -13.13 0.05 7.80
C PHE A 155 -12.28 -0.45 6.61
N ILE A 156 -11.16 -1.16 6.84
CA ILE A 156 -10.41 -1.79 5.75
C ILE A 156 -11.18 -3.02 5.27
N LYS A 157 -11.51 -3.06 3.98
CA LYS A 157 -12.33 -4.11 3.37
C LYS A 157 -11.55 -5.05 2.47
N CYS A 158 -10.52 -4.56 1.82
CA CYS A 158 -9.68 -5.38 0.92
C CYS A 158 -8.32 -4.73 0.67
N PHE A 159 -7.44 -5.51 0.04
CA PHE A 159 -6.09 -5.10 -0.33
C PHE A 159 -5.84 -5.37 -1.81
N VAL A 160 -5.04 -4.51 -2.44
CA VAL A 160 -4.50 -4.72 -3.79
C VAL A 160 -2.99 -4.58 -3.70
N GLU A 161 -2.28 -5.62 -4.09
CA GLU A 161 -0.83 -5.60 -4.19
C GLU A 161 -0.41 -5.75 -5.67
N ASP A 162 0.57 -4.98 -6.11
CA ASP A 162 1.14 -5.03 -7.46
C ASP A 162 2.67 -5.15 -7.35
N CYS A 163 3.20 -6.28 -7.77
CA CYS A 163 4.63 -6.65 -7.83
C CYS A 163 5.40 -6.55 -6.50
N GLY A 164 4.79 -6.98 -5.39
CA GLY A 164 5.46 -7.08 -4.10
C GLY A 164 6.34 -8.33 -3.95
N TYR A 165 7.29 -8.27 -3.02
CA TYR A 165 8.24 -9.35 -2.73
C TYR A 165 7.83 -10.23 -1.53
N THR A 166 8.40 -11.44 -1.46
CA THR A 166 8.13 -12.44 -0.42
C THR A 166 8.70 -12.07 0.95
N SER A 167 9.87 -11.43 0.97
CA SER A 167 10.55 -10.93 2.18
C SER A 167 11.64 -9.95 1.79
N VAL A 168 12.07 -9.12 2.73
CA VAL A 168 13.25 -8.26 2.54
C VAL A 168 14.50 -9.10 2.29
N TRP A 169 14.61 -10.27 2.93
CA TRP A 169 15.70 -11.20 2.69
C TRP A 169 15.76 -11.69 1.24
N ASP A 170 14.63 -12.13 0.68
CA ASP A 170 14.57 -12.66 -0.68
C ASP A 170 14.84 -11.56 -1.71
N GLU A 171 14.30 -10.37 -1.48
CA GLU A 171 14.53 -9.21 -2.34
C GLU A 171 16.02 -8.84 -2.39
N PHE A 172 16.64 -8.63 -1.24
CA PHE A 172 18.06 -8.28 -1.19
C PHE A 172 18.98 -9.39 -1.68
N ARG A 173 18.63 -10.66 -1.46
CA ARG A 173 19.35 -11.80 -2.03
C ARG A 173 19.29 -11.82 -3.55
N GLY A 174 18.11 -11.53 -4.10
CA GLY A 174 17.89 -11.44 -5.54
C GLY A 174 18.72 -10.31 -6.16
N GLU A 175 18.61 -9.12 -5.59
CA GLU A 175 19.34 -7.93 -6.05
C GLU A 175 20.87 -8.08 -5.92
N LEU A 176 21.36 -8.63 -4.82
CA LEU A 176 22.78 -8.88 -4.62
C LEU A 176 23.35 -9.81 -5.69
N LYS A 177 22.58 -10.85 -6.04
CA LYS A 177 22.98 -11.78 -7.11
C LYS A 177 22.87 -11.14 -8.49
N ALA A 178 21.78 -10.42 -8.77
CA ALA A 178 21.52 -9.83 -10.09
C ALA A 178 22.49 -8.70 -10.43
N GLN A 179 22.75 -7.81 -9.46
CA GLN A 179 23.59 -6.62 -9.71
C GLN A 179 25.09 -6.88 -9.54
N TYR A 180 25.47 -7.74 -8.62
CA TYR A 180 26.88 -7.94 -8.25
C TYR A 180 27.39 -9.37 -8.45
N GLY A 181 26.53 -10.34 -8.78
CA GLY A 181 26.90 -11.74 -8.90
C GLY A 181 27.33 -12.39 -7.58
N LEU A 182 27.04 -11.76 -6.44
CA LEU A 182 27.52 -12.19 -5.13
C LEU A 182 26.53 -13.13 -4.44
N PRO A 183 27.03 -14.11 -3.65
CA PRO A 183 26.19 -14.96 -2.82
C PRO A 183 25.70 -14.20 -1.57
N ALA A 184 24.60 -14.67 -0.98
CA ALA A 184 24.07 -14.07 0.26
C ALA A 184 25.05 -14.12 1.44
N PHE A 185 25.81 -15.23 1.55
CA PHE A 185 26.81 -15.37 2.61
C PHE A 185 28.20 -14.84 2.15
N PRO A 186 28.92 -14.12 2.99
CA PRO A 186 28.55 -13.66 4.34
C PRO A 186 27.80 -12.31 4.37
N LEU A 187 27.82 -11.54 3.25
CA LEU A 187 27.47 -10.13 3.21
C LEU A 187 26.05 -9.86 3.70
N LEU A 188 25.06 -10.56 3.13
CA LEU A 188 23.65 -10.35 3.49
C LEU A 188 23.36 -10.74 4.95
N HIS A 189 24.05 -11.76 5.48
CA HIS A 189 23.91 -12.15 6.88
C HIS A 189 24.44 -11.08 7.83
N VAL A 190 25.59 -10.48 7.49
CA VAL A 190 26.15 -9.37 8.27
C VAL A 190 25.25 -8.14 8.21
N ALA A 191 24.79 -7.77 7.01
CA ALA A 191 23.90 -6.63 6.82
C ALA A 191 22.57 -6.82 7.60
N SER A 192 21.97 -7.99 7.54
CA SER A 192 20.74 -8.30 8.29
C SER A 192 20.95 -8.20 9.82
N ARG A 193 22.11 -8.67 10.31
CA ARG A 193 22.45 -8.55 11.73
C ARG A 193 22.70 -7.11 12.17
N LEU A 194 23.36 -6.31 11.34
CA LEU A 194 23.55 -4.89 11.61
C LEU A 194 22.22 -4.15 11.63
N CYS A 195 21.31 -4.44 10.69
CA CYS A 195 19.96 -3.90 10.68
C CYS A 195 19.22 -4.22 12.00
N LYS A 196 19.34 -5.46 12.50
CA LYS A 196 18.76 -5.84 13.79
C LYS A 196 19.33 -5.03 14.97
N GLN A 197 20.62 -4.78 14.96
CA GLN A 197 21.28 -4.01 16.02
C GLN A 197 20.91 -2.52 16.00
N GLU A 198 20.84 -1.94 14.79
CA GLU A 198 20.60 -0.51 14.60
C GLU A 198 19.13 -0.12 14.65
N TYR A 199 18.26 -0.93 13.99
CA TYR A 199 16.86 -0.58 13.76
C TYR A 199 15.88 -1.53 14.46
N GLY A 200 16.34 -2.55 15.15
CA GLY A 200 15.51 -3.47 15.93
C GLY A 200 14.84 -4.59 15.14
N TRP A 201 15.04 -4.69 13.82
CA TRP A 201 14.46 -5.72 12.96
C TRP A 201 15.49 -6.30 11.99
N ASP A 202 15.28 -7.51 11.51
CA ASP A 202 16.17 -8.16 10.54
C ASP A 202 15.42 -8.52 9.25
N PHE A 203 16.19 -8.81 8.19
CA PHE A 203 15.65 -9.04 6.84
C PHE A 203 14.77 -10.28 6.73
N ARG A 204 14.89 -11.26 7.62
CA ARG A 204 14.07 -12.47 7.63
C ARG A 204 12.78 -12.25 8.42
N GLU A 205 12.84 -11.47 9.50
CA GLU A 205 11.69 -11.05 10.28
C GLU A 205 10.73 -10.22 9.40
N ALA A 206 11.27 -9.39 8.52
CA ALA A 206 10.49 -8.61 7.55
C ALA A 206 9.99 -9.51 6.40
N SER A 207 9.09 -10.42 6.74
CA SER A 207 8.51 -11.43 5.85
C SER A 207 7.08 -11.10 5.46
N THR A 208 6.92 -10.70 4.20
CA THR A 208 5.60 -10.49 3.59
C THR A 208 4.81 -11.79 3.55
N LEU A 209 5.51 -12.90 3.26
CA LEU A 209 4.93 -14.24 3.21
C LEU A 209 4.27 -14.64 4.55
N GLU A 210 4.94 -14.38 5.67
CA GLU A 210 4.39 -14.69 7.00
C GLU A 210 3.22 -13.77 7.36
N GLN A 211 3.20 -12.55 6.86
CA GLN A 211 2.10 -11.62 7.11
C GLN A 211 0.84 -11.97 6.32
N VAL A 212 0.94 -12.33 5.04
CA VAL A 212 -0.26 -12.67 4.24
C VAL A 212 -0.97 -13.93 4.75
N LYS A 213 -0.25 -14.86 5.37
CA LYS A 213 -0.85 -16.05 6.02
C LYS A 213 -1.88 -15.70 7.10
N LYS A 214 -1.74 -14.55 7.74
CA LYS A 214 -2.60 -14.09 8.83
C LYS A 214 -3.84 -13.37 8.32
N CYS A 215 -3.84 -12.89 7.08
CA CYS A 215 -4.89 -12.05 6.53
C CYS A 215 -6.05 -12.88 5.97
N THR A 216 -7.25 -12.70 6.52
CA THR A 216 -8.50 -13.30 6.01
C THR A 216 -9.32 -12.31 5.15
N LEU A 217 -8.95 -11.02 5.12
CA LEU A 217 -9.57 -10.05 4.24
C LEU A 217 -9.21 -10.29 2.76
N PRO A 218 -10.09 -9.92 1.83
CA PRO A 218 -9.85 -10.11 0.39
C PRO A 218 -8.57 -9.43 -0.10
N MET A 219 -7.83 -10.09 -0.99
CA MET A 219 -6.62 -9.55 -1.60
C MET A 219 -6.55 -9.86 -3.10
N LEU A 220 -6.29 -8.83 -3.91
CA LEU A 220 -5.94 -8.96 -5.32
C LEU A 220 -4.42 -8.87 -5.48
N PHE A 221 -3.85 -9.88 -6.12
CA PHE A 221 -2.44 -9.95 -6.49
C PHE A 221 -2.30 -9.63 -7.97
N ILE A 222 -1.42 -8.68 -8.31
CA ILE A 222 -1.08 -8.28 -9.68
C ILE A 222 0.43 -8.42 -9.84
N HIS A 223 0.90 -9.02 -10.94
CA HIS A 223 2.33 -9.11 -11.20
C HIS A 223 2.60 -9.26 -12.70
N GLY A 224 3.55 -8.52 -13.23
CA GLY A 224 4.00 -8.69 -14.61
C GLY A 224 4.81 -9.96 -14.80
N ASP A 225 4.59 -10.70 -15.89
CA ASP A 225 5.35 -11.94 -16.16
C ASP A 225 6.76 -11.69 -16.73
N ALA A 226 7.08 -10.44 -17.09
CA ALA A 226 8.41 -10.00 -17.49
C ALA A 226 9.15 -9.21 -16.39
N ASP A 227 8.65 -9.26 -15.15
CA ASP A 227 9.31 -8.60 -14.02
C ASP A 227 10.58 -9.35 -13.62
N SER A 228 11.73 -8.71 -13.85
CA SER A 228 13.04 -9.22 -13.49
C SER A 228 13.64 -8.54 -12.25
N TYR A 229 13.02 -7.45 -11.77
CA TYR A 229 13.47 -6.71 -10.59
C TYR A 229 12.92 -7.37 -9.31
N VAL A 230 11.60 -7.45 -9.17
CA VAL A 230 10.95 -8.37 -8.24
C VAL A 230 10.45 -9.56 -9.06
N PRO A 231 11.22 -10.66 -9.13
CA PRO A 231 10.90 -11.73 -10.08
C PRO A 231 9.50 -12.29 -9.90
N THR A 232 8.81 -12.52 -11.00
CA THR A 232 7.40 -12.97 -11.02
C THR A 232 7.14 -14.21 -10.17
N TRP A 233 8.13 -15.07 -9.99
CA TRP A 233 7.98 -16.26 -9.14
C TRP A 233 7.55 -15.93 -7.70
N MET A 234 7.86 -14.71 -7.21
CA MET A 234 7.56 -14.32 -5.82
C MET A 234 6.06 -14.20 -5.54
N VAL A 235 5.25 -13.88 -6.55
CA VAL A 235 3.79 -13.76 -6.35
C VAL A 235 3.13 -15.11 -6.06
N TYR A 236 3.63 -16.20 -6.61
CA TYR A 236 3.00 -17.51 -6.47
C TYR A 236 2.97 -18.02 -5.01
N PRO A 237 4.09 -18.07 -4.27
CA PRO A 237 4.05 -18.47 -2.87
C PRO A 237 3.25 -17.50 -1.98
N LEU A 238 3.23 -16.20 -2.31
CA LEU A 238 2.39 -15.21 -1.62
C LEU A 238 0.90 -15.51 -1.82
N TYR A 239 0.50 -15.68 -3.09
CA TYR A 239 -0.88 -16.03 -3.43
C TYR A 239 -1.30 -17.35 -2.81
N GLU A 240 -0.45 -18.38 -2.87
CA GLU A 240 -0.74 -19.70 -2.32
C GLU A 240 -0.92 -19.67 -0.80
N ALA A 241 -0.06 -18.94 -0.09
CA ALA A 241 -0.08 -18.84 1.36
C ALA A 241 -1.24 -17.99 1.91
N LYS A 242 -1.74 -17.03 1.13
CA LYS A 242 -2.84 -16.15 1.51
C LYS A 242 -4.16 -16.95 1.59
N PRO A 243 -4.86 -16.97 2.75
CA PRO A 243 -6.22 -17.53 2.83
C PRO A 243 -7.21 -16.85 1.88
N GLU A 244 -8.26 -17.58 1.47
CA GLU A 244 -9.38 -16.96 0.71
C GLU A 244 -10.07 -15.83 1.54
N PRO A 245 -10.68 -14.81 0.88
CA PRO A 245 -10.80 -14.60 -0.58
C PRO A 245 -9.53 -13.99 -1.19
N LYS A 246 -9.17 -14.43 -2.38
CA LYS A 246 -8.01 -13.91 -3.12
C LYS A 246 -8.21 -14.03 -4.64
N GLU A 247 -7.59 -13.15 -5.39
CA GLU A 247 -7.55 -13.19 -6.86
C GLU A 247 -6.13 -12.93 -7.33
N LEU A 248 -5.78 -13.49 -8.48
CA LEU A 248 -4.47 -13.32 -9.12
C LEU A 248 -4.65 -12.90 -10.58
N TRP A 249 -3.93 -11.86 -10.97
CA TRP A 249 -3.79 -11.47 -12.36
C TRP A 249 -2.29 -11.36 -12.72
N ILE A 250 -1.83 -12.25 -13.58
CA ILE A 250 -0.49 -12.18 -14.17
C ILE A 250 -0.60 -11.38 -15.47
N VAL A 251 0.15 -10.28 -15.54
CA VAL A 251 0.07 -9.30 -16.63
C VAL A 251 1.06 -9.64 -17.73
N PRO A 252 0.60 -10.05 -18.93
CA PRO A 252 1.49 -10.52 -19.98
C PRO A 252 2.47 -9.43 -20.46
N GLY A 253 3.76 -9.74 -20.52
CA GLY A 253 4.81 -8.88 -21.05
C GLY A 253 5.17 -7.66 -20.19
N SER A 254 4.49 -7.44 -19.07
CA SER A 254 4.76 -6.29 -18.22
C SER A 254 6.00 -6.52 -17.34
N ALA A 255 6.89 -5.54 -17.34
CA ALA A 255 8.03 -5.44 -16.46
C ALA A 255 7.63 -4.89 -15.09
N HIS A 256 8.63 -4.73 -14.20
CA HIS A 256 8.42 -4.24 -12.83
C HIS A 256 7.63 -2.93 -12.77
N ALA A 257 6.54 -2.91 -12.02
CA ALA A 257 5.67 -1.75 -11.80
C ALA A 257 5.08 -1.12 -13.08
N MET A 258 5.02 -1.88 -14.17
CA MET A 258 4.54 -1.39 -15.47
C MET A 258 3.12 -1.82 -15.82
N SER A 259 2.49 -2.68 -15.01
CA SER A 259 1.19 -3.27 -15.31
C SER A 259 0.11 -2.24 -15.63
N TYR A 260 0.00 -1.18 -14.84
CA TYR A 260 -0.97 -0.09 -15.09
C TYR A 260 -0.64 0.73 -16.35
N LYS A 261 0.65 0.98 -16.59
CA LYS A 261 1.09 1.75 -17.76
C LYS A 261 0.87 0.97 -19.06
N ASP A 262 1.16 -0.32 -19.05
CA ASP A 262 1.05 -1.18 -20.24
C ASP A 262 -0.40 -1.51 -20.57
N TYR A 263 -1.24 -1.72 -19.54
CA TYR A 263 -2.65 -2.13 -19.67
C TYR A 263 -3.59 -1.27 -18.82
N PRO A 264 -3.68 0.06 -19.03
CA PRO A 264 -4.39 0.97 -18.11
C PRO A 264 -5.88 0.65 -17.99
N GLN A 265 -6.53 0.24 -19.08
CA GLN A 265 -7.95 -0.10 -19.08
C GLN A 265 -8.23 -1.42 -18.40
N GLU A 266 -7.47 -2.47 -18.74
CA GLU A 266 -7.61 -3.79 -18.13
C GLU A 266 -7.28 -3.76 -16.64
N TYR A 267 -6.21 -3.05 -16.26
CA TYR A 267 -5.84 -2.84 -14.87
C TYR A 267 -6.98 -2.18 -14.08
N THR A 268 -7.54 -1.11 -14.64
CA THR A 268 -8.67 -0.43 -14.03
C THR A 268 -9.87 -1.35 -13.87
N GLU A 269 -10.21 -2.16 -14.88
CA GLU A 269 -11.33 -3.08 -14.81
C GLU A 269 -11.09 -4.23 -13.81
N HIS A 270 -9.88 -4.78 -13.71
CA HIS A 270 -9.53 -5.77 -12.68
C HIS A 270 -9.70 -5.19 -11.28
N VAL A 271 -9.14 -4.01 -11.02
CA VAL A 271 -9.24 -3.33 -9.72
C VAL A 271 -10.70 -3.01 -9.40
N LYS A 272 -11.42 -2.38 -10.33
CA LYS A 272 -12.83 -2.00 -10.17
C LYS A 272 -13.72 -3.22 -9.86
N LYS A 273 -13.55 -4.30 -10.62
CA LYS A 273 -14.32 -5.54 -10.42
C LYS A 273 -14.03 -6.15 -9.05
N PHE A 274 -12.76 -6.15 -8.64
CA PHE A 274 -12.36 -6.69 -7.35
C PHE A 274 -12.89 -5.85 -6.19
N VAL A 275 -12.55 -4.56 -6.13
CA VAL A 275 -12.95 -3.70 -5.01
C VAL A 275 -14.46 -3.54 -4.90
N GLY A 276 -15.18 -3.55 -6.05
CA GLY A 276 -16.64 -3.46 -6.08
C GLY A 276 -17.38 -4.64 -5.46
N LYS A 277 -16.69 -5.77 -5.19
CA LYS A 277 -17.27 -6.89 -4.44
C LYS A 277 -17.34 -6.61 -2.93
N TYR A 278 -16.45 -5.76 -2.41
CA TYR A 278 -16.22 -5.58 -0.99
C TYR A 278 -16.47 -4.16 -0.48
N ILE A 279 -16.47 -3.16 -1.35
CA ILE A 279 -16.70 -1.74 -1.06
C ILE A 279 -17.96 -1.28 -1.81
N ARG A 280 -18.96 -0.80 -1.06
CA ARG A 280 -20.29 -0.45 -1.59
C ARG A 280 -20.60 1.04 -1.52
#